data_e55df5744f34dafde8836ad52ba7d3f8
#
_entry.id   e55df5744f34dafde8836ad52ba7d3f8
#
_cell.length_a   1.000
_cell.length_b   1.000
_cell.length_c   1.000
_cell.angle_alpha   90.00
_cell.angle_beta   90.00
_cell.angle_gamma   90.00
#
_symmetry.space_group_name_H-M   'P 1'
#
loop_
_entity.id
_entity.type
_entity.pdbx_description
1 polymer ?
#
loop_
_entity_poly.entity_id
_entity_poly.type
_entity_poly.pdbx_seq_one_letter_code
_entity_poly.pdbx_strand_id
1 'polypeptide(L)'
;MTTSTLFIAVDWGTSHLRAYLCKVGEGSELTLIEQRDGPGVVKVNQHFQQTLIHAITPWTAQYGVLPIYIAGQITSTIGWHETPYLECPINPEGLLDAAVSFECEGHTINALPGTKCTLQNTLIDVMRGEELQILGFLKQNEQYQTGKILLCLPGTHTKWVLINNGKIICFKTAMTGELYDLLCHQSVLIPDDCAEGEFDWQAFEQGCDLTLGSDSGNLAHGIFSV
;
A
#
# COMPACT_ATOMS: atom_id res chain seq x y z
N MET A 1 -29.04 -8.46 -21.56
CA MET A 1 -28.99 -8.22 -20.09
C MET A 1 -27.53 -8.26 -19.70
N THR A 2 -26.90 -7.13 -19.57
CA THR A 2 -25.51 -7.03 -19.15
C THR A 2 -25.47 -7.31 -17.65
N THR A 3 -24.86 -8.44 -17.30
CA THR A 3 -24.74 -8.88 -15.91
C THR A 3 -23.71 -8.04 -15.21
N SER A 4 -24.15 -7.19 -14.29
CA SER A 4 -23.25 -6.53 -13.36
C SER A 4 -22.55 -7.59 -12.49
N THR A 5 -21.23 -7.51 -12.40
CA THR A 5 -20.42 -8.47 -11.63
C THR A 5 -20.08 -7.89 -10.26
N LEU A 6 -20.42 -8.64 -9.20
CA LEU A 6 -19.99 -8.32 -7.83
C LEU A 6 -18.68 -9.05 -7.50
N PHE A 7 -17.82 -8.40 -6.73
CA PHE A 7 -16.60 -9.00 -6.18
C PHE A 7 -16.23 -8.32 -4.86
N ILE A 8 -15.35 -8.96 -4.10
CA ILE A 8 -14.81 -8.43 -2.87
C ILE A 8 -13.33 -8.11 -3.10
N ALA A 9 -12.92 -6.87 -2.80
CA ALA A 9 -11.54 -6.47 -2.74
C ALA A 9 -11.13 -6.27 -1.28
N VAL A 10 -9.92 -6.72 -0.90
CA VAL A 10 -9.43 -6.62 0.47
C VAL A 10 -8.02 -6.04 0.46
N ASP A 11 -7.88 -4.87 1.04
CA ASP A 11 -6.60 -4.28 1.42
C ASP A 11 -6.31 -4.66 2.87
N TRP A 12 -5.33 -5.55 3.08
CA TRP A 12 -5.00 -6.05 4.41
C TRP A 12 -3.55 -5.73 4.76
N GLY A 13 -3.39 -4.58 5.35
CA GLY A 13 -2.10 -4.08 5.80
C GLY A 13 -1.68 -4.60 7.18
N THR A 14 -0.57 -4.09 7.67
CA THR A 14 0.00 -4.41 8.98
C THR A 14 -0.98 -4.09 10.11
N SER A 15 -1.61 -2.91 10.07
CA SER A 15 -2.43 -2.35 11.15
C SER A 15 -3.93 -2.51 10.96
N HIS A 16 -4.41 -2.58 9.71
CA HIS A 16 -5.84 -2.58 9.36
C HIS A 16 -6.14 -3.54 8.22
N LEU A 17 -7.34 -4.14 8.29
CA LEU A 17 -8.04 -4.79 7.20
C LEU A 17 -9.14 -3.85 6.70
N ARG A 18 -9.24 -3.68 5.39
CA ARG A 18 -10.36 -3.01 4.73
C ARG A 18 -10.90 -3.92 3.65
N ALA A 19 -12.13 -4.38 3.82
CA ALA A 19 -12.85 -5.16 2.83
C ALA A 19 -13.87 -4.28 2.13
N TYR A 20 -13.95 -4.39 0.82
CA TYR A 20 -14.80 -3.59 -0.05
C TYR A 20 -15.69 -4.50 -0.88
N LEU A 21 -17.00 -4.35 -0.77
CA LEU A 21 -17.94 -4.94 -1.72
C LEU A 21 -18.05 -4.03 -2.92
N CYS A 22 -17.64 -4.51 -4.07
CA CYS A 22 -17.56 -3.76 -5.32
C CYS A 22 -18.48 -4.34 -6.38
N LYS A 23 -18.99 -3.46 -7.26
CA LYS A 23 -19.78 -3.79 -8.42
C LYS A 23 -19.15 -3.20 -9.67
N VAL A 24 -18.97 -4.03 -10.69
CA VAL A 24 -18.64 -3.57 -12.04
C VAL A 24 -19.93 -3.43 -12.83
N GLY A 25 -20.22 -2.22 -13.26
CA GLY A 25 -21.36 -1.88 -14.11
C GLY A 25 -21.05 -1.94 -15.60
N GLU A 26 -22.00 -1.45 -16.40
CA GLU A 26 -21.82 -1.27 -17.85
C GLU A 26 -20.70 -0.29 -18.12
N GLY A 27 -19.84 -0.57 -19.14
CA GLY A 27 -18.70 0.29 -19.46
C GLY A 27 -17.53 0.21 -18.47
N SER A 28 -17.49 -0.82 -17.62
CA SER A 28 -16.43 -1.02 -16.60
C SER A 28 -16.41 0.03 -15.49
N GLU A 29 -17.54 0.69 -15.25
CA GLU A 29 -17.68 1.58 -14.11
C GLU A 29 -17.64 0.78 -12.80
N LEU A 30 -16.73 1.17 -11.90
CA LEU A 30 -16.57 0.56 -10.60
C LEU A 30 -17.37 1.35 -9.55
N THR A 31 -18.25 0.66 -8.83
CA THR A 31 -19.01 1.23 -7.72
C THR A 31 -18.65 0.51 -6.42
N LEU A 32 -18.28 1.26 -5.40
CA LEU A 32 -18.18 0.77 -4.04
C LEU A 32 -19.60 0.72 -3.45
N ILE A 33 -20.02 -0.48 -3.02
CA ILE A 33 -21.32 -0.69 -2.39
C ILE A 33 -21.22 -0.52 -0.88
N GLU A 34 -20.26 -1.20 -0.26
CA GLU A 34 -20.07 -1.21 1.20
C GLU A 34 -18.59 -1.44 1.53
N GLN A 35 -18.14 -0.89 2.65
CA GLN A 35 -16.83 -1.13 3.24
C GLN A 35 -17.00 -1.70 4.64
N ARG A 36 -16.09 -2.59 5.02
CA ARG A 36 -15.98 -3.14 6.38
C ARG A 36 -14.52 -3.13 6.79
N ASP A 37 -14.28 -2.76 8.03
CA ASP A 37 -12.95 -2.67 8.61
C ASP A 37 -12.70 -3.80 9.61
N GLY A 38 -11.43 -4.14 9.78
CA GLY A 38 -11.01 -5.17 10.73
C GLY A 38 -9.56 -5.00 11.17
N PRO A 39 -9.07 -5.91 12.03
CA PRO A 39 -7.71 -5.87 12.53
C PRO A 39 -6.70 -6.21 11.43
N GLY A 40 -5.54 -5.53 11.44
CA GLY A 40 -4.44 -5.83 10.52
C GLY A 40 -3.69 -7.12 10.86
N VAL A 41 -2.78 -7.51 9.97
CA VAL A 41 -2.05 -8.78 9.98
C VAL A 41 -1.38 -9.07 11.34
N VAL A 42 -0.76 -8.08 11.97
CA VAL A 42 -0.06 -8.28 13.26
C VAL A 42 -1.00 -8.49 14.45
N LYS A 43 -2.27 -8.10 14.33
CA LYS A 43 -3.25 -8.18 15.45
C LYS A 43 -4.07 -9.45 15.43
N VAL A 44 -4.08 -10.21 14.33
CA VAL A 44 -4.97 -11.37 14.16
C VAL A 44 -4.37 -12.69 14.66
N ASN A 45 -3.12 -12.71 15.13
CA ASN A 45 -2.44 -13.89 15.68
C ASN A 45 -2.64 -15.15 14.81
N GLN A 46 -2.45 -15.02 13.50
CA GLN A 46 -2.66 -16.07 12.48
C GLN A 46 -4.12 -16.54 12.28
N HIS A 47 -5.11 -15.93 12.90
CA HIS A 47 -6.53 -16.21 12.66
C HIS A 47 -7.05 -15.53 11.38
N PHE A 48 -6.25 -15.56 10.32
CA PHE A 48 -6.56 -14.87 9.05
C PHE A 48 -7.88 -15.32 8.43
N GLN A 49 -8.07 -16.65 8.33
CA GLN A 49 -9.29 -17.22 7.78
C GLN A 49 -10.54 -16.72 8.50
N GLN A 50 -10.59 -16.88 9.85
CA GLN A 50 -11.74 -16.47 10.63
C GLN A 50 -12.01 -14.97 10.51
N THR A 51 -10.94 -14.16 10.49
CA THR A 51 -11.06 -12.71 10.38
C THR A 51 -11.64 -12.30 9.03
N LEU A 52 -11.14 -12.89 7.93
CA LEU A 52 -11.68 -12.62 6.60
C LEU A 52 -13.14 -13.03 6.50
N ILE A 53 -13.45 -14.29 6.86
CA ILE A 53 -14.81 -14.83 6.77
C ILE A 53 -15.77 -13.99 7.61
N HIS A 54 -15.40 -13.59 8.83
CA HIS A 54 -16.23 -12.71 9.65
C HIS A 54 -16.52 -11.35 8.95
N ALA A 55 -15.52 -10.77 8.30
CA ALA A 55 -15.68 -9.49 7.60
C ALA A 55 -16.64 -9.61 6.40
N ILE A 56 -16.57 -10.70 5.63
CA ILE A 56 -17.32 -10.84 4.37
C ILE A 56 -18.65 -11.59 4.49
N THR A 57 -18.92 -12.28 5.62
CA THR A 57 -20.13 -13.11 5.82
C THR A 57 -21.43 -12.38 5.51
N PRO A 58 -21.67 -11.11 5.90
CA PRO A 58 -22.92 -10.44 5.56
C PRO A 58 -23.15 -10.34 4.04
N TRP A 59 -22.09 -10.15 3.28
CA TRP A 59 -22.19 -10.04 1.81
C TRP A 59 -22.39 -11.41 1.16
N THR A 60 -21.64 -12.42 1.61
CA THR A 60 -21.75 -13.77 1.06
C THR A 60 -23.08 -14.45 1.43
N ALA A 61 -23.66 -14.11 2.60
CA ALA A 61 -25.01 -14.54 2.97
C ALA A 61 -26.08 -13.90 2.07
N GLN A 62 -25.89 -12.67 1.61
CA GLN A 62 -26.85 -11.95 0.77
C GLN A 62 -26.67 -12.28 -0.73
N TYR A 63 -25.44 -12.36 -1.22
CA TYR A 63 -25.13 -12.44 -2.65
C TYR A 63 -24.55 -13.79 -3.09
N GLY A 64 -24.34 -14.72 -2.17
CA GLY A 64 -23.70 -16.01 -2.44
C GLY A 64 -22.18 -15.91 -2.56
N VAL A 65 -21.57 -16.88 -3.23
CA VAL A 65 -20.14 -16.94 -3.45
C VAL A 65 -19.71 -15.83 -4.43
N LEU A 66 -18.75 -15.01 -4.00
CA LEU A 66 -18.19 -13.91 -4.78
C LEU A 66 -16.69 -14.14 -5.00
N PRO A 67 -16.11 -13.70 -6.13
CA PRO A 67 -14.66 -13.62 -6.29
C PRO A 67 -14.05 -12.69 -5.24
N ILE A 68 -12.94 -13.11 -4.62
CA ILE A 68 -12.23 -12.34 -3.60
C ILE A 68 -10.81 -12.07 -4.09
N TYR A 69 -10.38 -10.80 -4.03
CA TYR A 69 -9.02 -10.37 -4.31
C TYR A 69 -8.42 -9.76 -3.06
N ILE A 70 -7.29 -10.30 -2.61
CA ILE A 70 -6.59 -9.81 -1.42
C ILE A 70 -5.21 -9.26 -1.77
N ALA A 71 -4.83 -8.16 -1.14
CA ALA A 71 -3.53 -7.52 -1.33
C ALA A 71 -3.00 -6.92 -0.02
N GLY A 72 -1.76 -6.48 -0.04
CA GLY A 72 -1.09 -5.90 1.12
C GLY A 72 -0.30 -6.92 1.94
N GLN A 73 -0.03 -6.62 3.19
CA GLN A 73 0.83 -7.46 4.05
C GLN A 73 0.30 -8.87 4.28
N ILE A 74 -0.98 -9.12 4.05
CA ILE A 74 -1.59 -10.46 4.11
C ILE A 74 -0.95 -11.44 3.12
N THR A 75 -0.36 -10.94 2.03
CA THR A 75 0.32 -11.75 1.02
C THR A 75 1.85 -11.74 1.14
N SER A 76 2.38 -11.30 2.30
CA SER A 76 3.81 -11.31 2.62
C SER A 76 4.19 -12.49 3.52
N THR A 77 5.47 -12.58 3.88
CA THR A 77 6.02 -13.59 4.80
C THR A 77 5.39 -13.59 6.20
N ILE A 78 4.83 -12.46 6.63
CA ILE A 78 4.09 -12.34 7.91
C ILE A 78 2.59 -12.54 7.76
N GLY A 79 2.13 -12.72 6.52
CA GLY A 79 0.72 -12.85 6.19
C GLY A 79 0.22 -14.29 6.14
N TRP A 80 -0.93 -14.46 5.51
CA TRP A 80 -1.61 -15.75 5.40
C TRP A 80 -1.08 -16.62 4.27
N HIS A 81 -0.84 -16.01 3.11
CA HIS A 81 -0.40 -16.72 1.90
C HIS A 81 0.64 -15.90 1.16
N GLU A 82 1.89 -16.33 1.27
CA GLU A 82 2.99 -15.60 0.65
C GLU A 82 2.91 -15.69 -0.88
N THR A 83 2.97 -14.53 -1.52
CA THR A 83 3.08 -14.41 -2.98
C THR A 83 4.46 -13.86 -3.36
N PRO A 84 5.02 -14.29 -4.51
CA PRO A 84 6.28 -13.74 -5.00
C PRO A 84 6.13 -12.26 -5.36
N TYR A 85 7.26 -11.53 -5.37
CA TYR A 85 7.28 -10.17 -5.91
C TYR A 85 7.44 -10.18 -7.43
N LEU A 86 6.63 -9.38 -8.12
CA LEU A 86 6.82 -9.10 -9.54
C LEU A 86 7.93 -8.09 -9.77
N GLU A 87 8.80 -8.36 -10.75
CA GLU A 87 9.83 -7.42 -11.17
C GLU A 87 9.23 -6.30 -12.03
N CYS A 88 9.58 -5.04 -11.73
CA CYS A 88 9.24 -3.92 -12.59
C CYS A 88 9.96 -4.03 -13.96
N PRO A 89 9.34 -3.52 -15.05
CA PRO A 89 8.12 -2.71 -15.08
C PRO A 89 6.82 -3.53 -15.02
N ILE A 90 5.84 -3.03 -14.29
CA ILE A 90 4.54 -3.68 -14.11
C ILE A 90 3.36 -2.81 -14.57
N ASN A 91 2.27 -3.49 -14.93
CA ASN A 91 0.96 -2.93 -15.25
C ASN A 91 -0.15 -3.72 -14.58
N PRO A 92 -1.43 -3.27 -14.63
CA PRO A 92 -2.54 -3.97 -13.97
C PRO A 92 -2.72 -5.42 -14.42
N GLU A 93 -2.58 -5.69 -15.71
CA GLU A 93 -2.74 -7.03 -16.28
C GLU A 93 -1.71 -8.00 -15.71
N GLY A 94 -0.43 -7.59 -15.65
CA GLY A 94 0.65 -8.41 -15.10
C GLY A 94 0.45 -8.76 -13.61
N LEU A 95 -0.14 -7.83 -12.82
CA LEU A 95 -0.49 -8.11 -11.42
C LEU A 95 -1.58 -9.18 -11.31
N LEU A 96 -2.63 -9.09 -12.13
CA LEU A 96 -3.73 -10.05 -12.12
C LEU A 96 -3.28 -11.44 -12.60
N ASP A 97 -2.48 -11.49 -13.67
CA ASP A 97 -1.94 -12.74 -14.23
C ASP A 97 -1.04 -13.49 -13.24
N ALA A 98 -0.38 -12.74 -12.34
CA ALA A 98 0.49 -13.31 -11.32
C ALA A 98 -0.19 -13.57 -9.98
N ALA A 99 -1.50 -13.38 -9.89
CA ALA A 99 -2.26 -13.71 -8.69
C ALA A 99 -2.18 -15.20 -8.37
N VAL A 100 -2.00 -15.53 -7.09
CA VAL A 100 -2.03 -16.90 -6.58
C VAL A 100 -3.41 -17.17 -6.01
N SER A 101 -4.11 -18.16 -6.58
CA SER A 101 -5.45 -18.54 -6.13
C SER A 101 -5.39 -19.70 -5.15
N PHE A 102 -6.22 -19.64 -4.10
CA PHE A 102 -6.43 -20.72 -3.15
C PHE A 102 -7.87 -20.74 -2.63
N GLU A 103 -8.29 -21.86 -2.09
CA GLU A 103 -9.64 -22.05 -1.58
C GLU A 103 -9.72 -21.83 -0.06
N CYS A 104 -10.78 -21.16 0.39
CA CYS A 104 -11.08 -20.94 1.79
C CYS A 104 -12.60 -20.94 1.99
N GLU A 105 -13.13 -21.92 2.73
CA GLU A 105 -14.56 -22.05 3.07
C GLU A 105 -15.51 -21.95 1.86
N GLY A 106 -15.12 -22.54 0.74
CA GLY A 106 -15.89 -22.50 -0.50
C GLY A 106 -15.76 -21.21 -1.31
N HIS A 107 -14.86 -20.32 -0.92
CA HIS A 107 -14.52 -19.10 -1.65
C HIS A 107 -13.16 -19.23 -2.31
N THR A 108 -13.08 -18.86 -3.58
CA THR A 108 -11.79 -18.70 -4.27
C THR A 108 -11.21 -17.35 -3.93
N ILE A 109 -10.02 -17.35 -3.33
CA ILE A 109 -9.29 -16.16 -2.95
C ILE A 109 -8.11 -15.97 -3.90
N ASN A 110 -8.01 -14.80 -4.51
CA ASN A 110 -6.93 -14.43 -5.41
C ASN A 110 -5.97 -13.47 -4.68
N ALA A 111 -4.82 -13.98 -4.27
CA ALA A 111 -3.80 -13.24 -3.57
C ALA A 111 -2.90 -12.51 -4.58
N LEU A 112 -2.91 -11.18 -4.56
CA LEU A 112 -2.12 -10.36 -5.45
C LEU A 112 -0.67 -10.25 -4.95
N PRO A 113 0.32 -10.31 -5.84
CA PRO A 113 1.71 -10.14 -5.49
C PRO A 113 2.05 -8.69 -5.16
N GLY A 114 3.10 -8.49 -4.36
CA GLY A 114 3.79 -7.21 -4.31
C GLY A 114 4.71 -7.01 -5.51
N THR A 115 5.43 -5.89 -5.53
CA THR A 115 6.34 -5.55 -6.61
C THR A 115 7.73 -5.23 -6.10
N LYS A 116 8.73 -5.48 -6.93
CA LYS A 116 10.13 -5.15 -6.67
C LYS A 116 10.76 -4.49 -7.88
N CYS A 117 11.81 -3.72 -7.63
CA CYS A 117 12.68 -3.22 -8.68
C CYS A 117 14.14 -3.24 -8.23
N THR A 118 15.04 -3.31 -9.20
CA THR A 118 16.47 -3.24 -8.95
C THR A 118 16.99 -1.88 -9.36
N LEU A 119 17.49 -1.11 -8.38
CA LEU A 119 18.08 0.21 -8.60
C LEU A 119 19.60 0.09 -8.71
N GLN A 120 20.20 0.83 -9.64
CA GLN A 120 21.66 0.87 -9.84
C GLN A 120 22.32 -0.52 -9.92
N ASN A 121 21.59 -1.50 -10.47
CA ASN A 121 21.99 -2.90 -10.65
C ASN A 121 22.34 -3.70 -9.35
N THR A 122 22.06 -3.15 -8.18
CA THR A 122 22.44 -3.81 -6.92
C THR A 122 21.43 -3.64 -5.79
N LEU A 123 20.70 -2.53 -5.74
CA LEU A 123 19.76 -2.24 -4.67
C LEU A 123 18.37 -2.73 -5.05
N ILE A 124 17.87 -3.71 -4.32
CA ILE A 124 16.50 -4.20 -4.48
C ILE A 124 15.59 -3.40 -3.57
N ASP A 125 14.54 -2.82 -4.14
CA ASP A 125 13.47 -2.16 -3.41
C ASP A 125 12.16 -2.93 -3.62
N VAL A 126 11.29 -2.92 -2.61
CA VAL A 126 10.03 -3.66 -2.61
C VAL A 126 8.87 -2.79 -2.11
N MET A 127 7.69 -3.04 -2.64
CA MET A 127 6.44 -2.52 -2.10
C MET A 127 5.34 -3.58 -2.18
N ARG A 128 4.34 -3.47 -1.29
CA ARG A 128 3.24 -4.42 -1.24
C ARG A 128 1.98 -3.76 -0.73
N GLY A 129 1.06 -3.52 -1.67
CA GLY A 129 -0.19 -2.80 -1.48
C GLY A 129 -0.21 -1.45 -2.22
N GLU A 130 0.87 -0.68 -2.17
CA GLU A 130 0.97 0.63 -2.81
C GLU A 130 0.87 0.55 -4.34
N GLU A 131 1.32 -0.54 -4.96
CA GLU A 131 1.20 -0.76 -6.40
C GLU A 131 -0.26 -0.71 -6.87
N LEU A 132 -1.21 -1.22 -6.07
CA LEU A 132 -2.62 -1.17 -6.39
C LEU A 132 -3.18 0.24 -6.28
N GLN A 133 -2.74 1.02 -5.27
CA GLN A 133 -3.13 2.41 -5.11
C GLN A 133 -2.67 3.24 -6.30
N ILE A 134 -1.42 3.02 -6.75
CA ILE A 134 -0.85 3.70 -7.91
C ILE A 134 -1.61 3.35 -9.18
N LEU A 135 -1.83 2.07 -9.45
CA LEU A 135 -2.51 1.61 -10.65
C LEU A 135 -3.99 2.05 -10.66
N GLY A 136 -4.64 2.04 -9.50
CA GLY A 136 -5.99 2.58 -9.30
C GLY A 136 -6.05 4.09 -9.57
N PHE A 137 -5.08 4.86 -9.07
CA PHE A 137 -4.96 6.29 -9.36
C PHE A 137 -4.81 6.56 -10.86
N LEU A 138 -3.92 5.82 -11.53
CA LEU A 138 -3.73 5.96 -12.97
C LEU A 138 -4.97 5.62 -13.77
N LYS A 139 -5.76 4.62 -13.33
CA LYS A 139 -6.99 4.24 -14.00
C LYS A 139 -8.07 5.34 -13.90
N GLN A 140 -8.12 6.05 -12.79
CA GLN A 140 -9.07 7.15 -12.57
C GLN A 140 -8.61 8.47 -13.19
N ASN A 141 -7.34 8.59 -13.57
CA ASN A 141 -6.74 9.83 -14.02
C ASN A 141 -6.02 9.62 -15.36
N GLU A 142 -6.79 9.52 -16.45
CA GLU A 142 -6.30 9.17 -17.80
C GLU A 142 -5.17 10.09 -18.29
N GLN A 143 -5.17 11.37 -17.87
CA GLN A 143 -4.12 12.33 -18.21
C GLN A 143 -2.72 11.91 -17.73
N TYR A 144 -2.63 11.04 -16.73
CA TYR A 144 -1.35 10.51 -16.22
C TYR A 144 -0.99 9.13 -16.78
N GLN A 145 -1.80 8.58 -17.68
CA GLN A 145 -1.49 7.29 -18.33
C GLN A 145 -0.46 7.42 -19.46
N THR A 146 -0.14 8.64 -19.89
CA THR A 146 0.83 8.89 -20.95
C THR A 146 2.02 9.70 -20.44
N GLY A 147 3.19 9.46 -21.05
CA GLY A 147 4.43 10.16 -20.68
C GLY A 147 5.04 9.64 -19.37
N LYS A 148 5.97 10.43 -18.83
CA LYS A 148 6.68 10.12 -17.58
C LYS A 148 6.15 11.00 -16.45
N ILE A 149 5.81 10.39 -15.34
CA ILE A 149 5.43 11.08 -14.11
C ILE A 149 6.17 10.48 -12.92
N LEU A 150 6.39 11.29 -11.91
CA LEU A 150 6.91 10.87 -10.61
C LEU A 150 5.80 11.05 -9.57
N LEU A 151 5.41 9.96 -8.92
CA LEU A 151 4.47 9.98 -7.81
C LEU A 151 5.22 9.85 -6.49
N CYS A 152 4.76 10.59 -5.50
CA CYS A 152 5.19 10.45 -4.11
C CYS A 152 3.99 9.96 -3.28
N LEU A 153 4.16 8.84 -2.59
CA LEU A 153 3.20 8.31 -1.63
C LEU A 153 3.81 8.44 -0.23
N PRO A 154 3.50 9.52 0.49
CA PRO A 154 3.94 9.68 1.88
C PRO A 154 3.31 8.61 2.77
N GLY A 155 4.04 8.17 3.80
CA GLY A 155 3.56 7.18 4.75
C GLY A 155 4.63 6.79 5.76
N THR A 156 4.43 5.67 6.44
CA THR A 156 5.46 5.05 7.31
C THR A 156 6.79 4.93 6.55
N HIS A 157 6.71 4.45 5.31
CA HIS A 157 7.81 4.43 4.35
C HIS A 157 7.34 5.15 3.08
N THR A 158 7.89 6.31 2.78
CA THR A 158 7.53 7.08 1.58
C THR A 158 8.04 6.39 0.33
N LYS A 159 7.16 6.23 -0.67
CA LYS A 159 7.51 5.66 -1.98
C LYS A 159 7.60 6.78 -3.02
N TRP A 160 8.75 6.86 -3.69
CA TRP A 160 8.94 7.68 -4.89
C TRP A 160 8.89 6.77 -6.10
N VAL A 161 7.86 6.89 -6.94
CA VAL A 161 7.54 5.94 -7.99
C VAL A 161 7.61 6.60 -9.34
N LEU A 162 8.49 6.09 -10.20
CA LEU A 162 8.57 6.50 -11.60
C LEU A 162 7.60 5.70 -12.45
N ILE A 163 6.71 6.40 -13.11
CA ILE A 163 5.72 5.83 -14.02
C ILE A 163 6.05 6.30 -15.44
N ASN A 164 5.90 5.43 -16.42
CA ASN A 164 6.03 5.75 -17.84
C ASN A 164 4.95 5.03 -18.64
N ASN A 165 4.12 5.80 -19.31
CA ASN A 165 3.01 5.29 -20.13
C ASN A 165 2.14 4.27 -19.35
N GLY A 166 1.69 4.66 -18.17
CA GLY A 166 0.79 3.85 -17.31
C GLY A 166 1.43 2.65 -16.63
N LYS A 167 2.75 2.44 -16.76
CA LYS A 167 3.50 1.35 -16.12
C LYS A 167 4.36 1.88 -14.99
N ILE A 168 4.40 1.18 -13.87
CA ILE A 168 5.39 1.41 -12.81
C ILE A 168 6.74 0.88 -13.31
N ILE A 169 7.71 1.77 -13.49
CA ILE A 169 9.03 1.42 -14.04
C ILE A 169 10.01 1.03 -12.93
N CYS A 170 10.08 1.84 -11.90
CA CYS A 170 10.88 1.61 -10.71
C CYS A 170 10.38 2.52 -9.58
N PHE A 171 10.85 2.27 -8.39
CA PHE A 171 10.53 3.10 -7.23
C PHE A 171 11.70 3.11 -6.25
N LYS A 172 11.69 4.10 -5.35
CA LYS A 172 12.64 4.23 -4.26
C LYS A 172 11.87 4.48 -2.97
N THR A 173 12.15 3.65 -1.98
CA THR A 173 11.58 3.78 -0.64
C THR A 173 12.49 4.61 0.25
N ALA A 174 11.90 5.53 0.99
CA ALA A 174 12.56 6.27 2.04
C ALA A 174 11.85 6.01 3.37
N MET A 175 12.60 5.63 4.39
CA MET A 175 12.12 5.45 5.76
C MET A 175 11.90 6.84 6.37
N THR A 176 10.67 7.33 6.35
CA THR A 176 10.32 8.70 6.73
C THR A 176 9.42 8.72 7.96
N GLY A 177 8.15 8.37 7.83
CA GLY A 177 7.21 8.42 8.94
C GLY A 177 7.62 7.55 10.13
N GLU A 178 8.14 6.36 9.88
CA GLU A 178 8.66 5.48 10.94
C GLU A 178 9.87 6.12 11.65
N LEU A 179 10.82 6.67 10.89
CA LEU A 179 11.98 7.33 11.48
C LEU A 179 11.57 8.55 12.31
N TYR A 180 10.61 9.34 11.80
CA TYR A 180 10.06 10.48 12.53
C TYR A 180 9.41 10.03 13.85
N ASP A 181 8.57 9.01 13.82
CA ASP A 181 7.89 8.48 15.00
C ASP A 181 8.90 7.96 16.05
N LEU A 182 9.91 7.21 15.61
CA LEU A 182 10.98 6.72 16.48
C LEU A 182 11.78 7.86 17.12
N LEU A 183 12.10 8.91 16.36
CA LEU A 183 12.82 10.07 16.87
C LEU A 183 11.96 10.86 17.87
N CYS A 184 10.68 11.03 17.62
CA CYS A 184 9.77 11.74 18.51
C CYS A 184 9.53 11.00 19.84
N HIS A 185 9.44 9.65 19.82
CA HIS A 185 8.95 8.92 20.98
C HIS A 185 10.00 8.01 21.65
N GLN A 186 11.14 7.76 20.99
CA GLN A 186 12.14 6.80 21.49
C GLN A 186 13.58 7.34 21.46
N SER A 187 13.77 8.56 20.94
CA SER A 187 15.09 9.19 20.91
C SER A 187 15.36 9.96 22.20
N VAL A 188 16.60 9.93 22.66
CA VAL A 188 17.06 10.78 23.78
C VAL A 188 17.19 12.27 23.41
N LEU A 189 17.00 12.62 22.13
CA LEU A 189 17.06 14.00 21.64
C LEU A 189 15.82 14.81 22.03
N ILE A 190 14.66 14.13 22.19
CA ILE A 190 13.40 14.79 22.51
C ILE A 190 12.99 14.33 23.92
N PRO A 191 12.86 15.25 24.88
CA PRO A 191 12.40 14.91 26.23
C PRO A 191 10.97 14.38 26.22
N ASP A 192 10.66 13.42 27.12
CA ASP A 192 9.34 12.78 27.24
C ASP A 192 8.19 13.78 27.58
N ASP A 193 8.54 14.97 28.10
CA ASP A 193 7.60 16.02 28.47
C ASP A 193 7.40 17.08 27.36
N CYS A 194 8.03 16.90 26.21
CA CYS A 194 7.74 17.74 25.03
C CYS A 194 6.29 17.48 24.61
N ALA A 195 5.41 18.44 24.90
CA ALA A 195 4.04 18.42 24.45
C ALA A 195 4.01 18.45 22.91
N GLU A 196 3.15 17.64 22.30
CA GLU A 196 2.78 17.78 20.91
C GLU A 196 2.19 19.21 20.74
N GLY A 197 2.98 20.11 20.17
CA GLY A 197 2.59 21.48 19.89
C GLY A 197 1.88 21.60 18.54
N GLU A 198 1.36 22.77 18.24
CA GLU A 198 0.91 23.11 16.90
C GLU A 198 2.08 23.03 15.93
N PHE A 199 1.82 22.65 14.66
CA PHE A 199 2.84 22.53 13.63
C PHE A 199 3.48 23.92 13.35
N ASP A 200 4.78 24.01 13.53
CA ASP A 200 5.56 25.24 13.30
C ASP A 200 6.15 25.25 11.88
N TRP A 201 5.52 26.01 10.99
CA TRP A 201 5.96 26.14 9.61
C TRP A 201 7.35 26.77 9.50
N GLN A 202 7.71 27.71 10.37
CA GLN A 202 9.01 28.39 10.33
C GLN A 202 10.12 27.41 10.72
N ALA A 203 9.94 26.63 11.77
CA ALA A 203 10.87 25.58 12.16
C ALA A 203 11.02 24.51 11.09
N PHE A 204 9.91 24.12 10.44
CA PHE A 204 9.94 23.16 9.34
C PHE A 204 10.75 23.68 8.14
N GLU A 205 10.53 24.93 7.71
CA GLU A 205 11.28 25.56 6.61
C GLU A 205 12.78 25.66 6.95
N GLN A 206 13.13 26.04 8.17
CA GLN A 206 14.53 26.07 8.63
C GLN A 206 15.18 24.71 8.58
N GLY A 207 14.48 23.65 9.01
CA GLY A 207 14.96 22.28 8.92
C GLY A 207 15.17 21.82 7.47
N CYS A 208 14.28 22.20 6.56
CA CYS A 208 14.45 21.94 5.12
C CYS A 208 15.69 22.64 4.56
N ASP A 209 15.91 23.91 4.91
CA ASP A 209 17.06 24.68 4.43
C ASP A 209 18.39 24.10 4.93
N LEU A 210 18.44 23.65 6.18
CA LEU A 210 19.61 22.95 6.73
C LEU A 210 19.93 21.66 5.98
N THR A 211 18.91 20.86 5.63
CA THR A 211 19.10 19.59 4.93
C THR A 211 19.42 19.75 3.45
N LEU A 212 18.99 20.84 2.82
CA LEU A 212 19.27 21.17 1.41
C LEU A 212 20.59 21.95 1.21
N GLY A 213 21.24 22.34 2.29
CA GLY A 213 22.48 23.11 2.29
C GLY A 213 23.71 22.31 1.86
N SER A 214 24.91 22.88 2.11
CA SER A 214 26.20 22.34 1.64
C SER A 214 26.54 20.94 2.18
N ASP A 215 25.96 20.52 3.31
CA ASP A 215 26.10 19.18 3.90
C ASP A 215 24.91 18.26 3.56
N SER A 216 24.16 18.59 2.51
CA SER A 216 23.05 17.78 2.04
C SER A 216 23.50 16.33 1.78
N GLY A 217 22.88 15.38 2.48
CA GLY A 217 23.21 13.95 2.42
C GLY A 217 23.76 13.36 3.72
N ASN A 218 24.04 14.19 4.74
CA ASN A 218 24.39 13.70 6.07
C ASN A 218 23.20 13.82 7.04
N LEU A 219 22.14 13.02 6.77
CA LEU A 219 20.92 13.01 7.57
C LEU A 219 21.19 12.82 9.07
N ALA A 220 22.11 11.89 9.42
CA ALA A 220 22.41 11.59 10.80
C ALA A 220 23.04 12.81 11.53
N HIS A 221 23.87 13.60 10.84
CA HIS A 221 24.41 14.83 11.39
C HIS A 221 23.33 15.91 11.50
N GLY A 222 22.52 16.09 10.46
CA GLY A 222 21.44 17.06 10.43
C GLY A 222 20.40 16.87 11.55
N ILE A 223 20.05 15.63 11.86
CA ILE A 223 19.15 15.31 12.98
C ILE A 223 19.74 15.68 14.34
N PHE A 224 21.07 15.59 14.49
CA PHE A 224 21.76 15.90 15.75
C PHE A 224 22.11 17.37 15.92
N SER A 225 22.16 18.15 14.84
CA SER A 225 22.57 19.58 14.81
C SER A 225 21.47 20.54 15.21
N VAL A 226 20.76 20.30 16.30
CA VAL A 226 19.63 21.16 16.75
C VAL A 226 20.12 22.24 17.68
#